data_909faefb989b129c30b431a005552f0c
#
_entry.id   909faefb989b129c30b431a005552f0c
#
_cell.length_a   1.000
_cell.length_b   1.000
_cell.length_c   1.000
_cell.angle_alpha   90.00
_cell.angle_beta   90.00
_cell.angle_gamma   90.00
#
_symmetry.space_group_name_H-M   'P 1'
#
loop_
_entity.id
_entity.type
_entity.pdbx_description
1 polymer ?
#
loop_
_entity_poly.entity_id
_entity_poly.type
_entity_poly.pdbx_seq_one_letter_code
_entity_poly.pdbx_strand_id
1 'polypeptide(L)' 'MHNASLRSSLRTAIKKVRKAIEAGDKAAAQRVFQESSGVIDRIADKKIVHKNKAARDKSRLSAAIKAMA' A
#
# COMPACT_ATOMS: atom_id res chain seq x y z
N MET A 1 -6.35 3.87 -20.15
CA MET A 1 -7.04 2.66 -19.78
C MET A 1 -6.27 1.82 -18.80
N HIS A 2 -5.09 1.35 -19.18
CA HIS A 2 -4.26 0.59 -18.24
C HIS A 2 -3.86 1.42 -17.02
N ASN A 3 -3.61 2.71 -17.24
CA ASN A 3 -3.21 3.60 -16.14
C ASN A 3 -4.32 3.75 -15.10
N ALA A 4 -5.55 3.89 -15.54
CA ALA A 4 -6.68 4.01 -14.62
C ALA A 4 -6.88 2.73 -13.81
N SER A 5 -6.75 1.58 -14.47
CA SER A 5 -6.88 0.29 -13.82
C SER A 5 -5.77 0.07 -12.78
N LEU A 6 -4.54 0.44 -13.12
CA LEU A 6 -3.41 0.29 -12.21
C LEU A 6 -3.48 1.27 -11.03
N ARG A 7 -3.96 2.48 -11.28
CA ARG A 7 -4.18 3.45 -10.19
C ARG A 7 -5.26 2.96 -9.24
N SER A 8 -6.30 2.35 -9.80
CA SER A 8 -7.36 1.76 -8.99
C SER A 8 -6.82 0.62 -8.14
N SER A 9 -5.95 -0.22 -8.70
CA SER A 9 -5.28 -1.29 -7.95
C SER A 9 -4.43 -0.75 -6.82
N LEU A 10 -3.70 0.33 -7.07
CA LEU A 10 -2.89 0.99 -6.05
C LEU A 10 -3.77 1.48 -4.90
N ARG A 11 -4.86 2.15 -5.22
CA ARG A 11 -5.78 2.67 -4.22
C ARG A 11 -6.40 1.54 -3.41
N THR A 12 -6.78 0.46 -4.06
CA THR A 12 -7.35 -0.72 -3.39
C THR A 12 -6.34 -1.35 -2.45
N ALA A 13 -5.08 -1.47 -2.88
CA ALA A 13 -4.02 -2.02 -2.04
C ALA A 13 -3.83 -1.19 -0.77
N ILE A 14 -3.79 0.13 -0.92
CA ILE A 14 -3.63 1.03 0.22
C ILE A 14 -4.84 0.91 1.17
N LYS A 15 -6.04 0.84 0.62
CA LYS A 15 -7.26 0.70 1.42
C LYS A 15 -7.26 -0.59 2.23
N LYS A 16 -6.79 -1.69 1.65
CA LYS A 16 -6.73 -2.97 2.35
C LYS A 16 -5.83 -2.88 3.58
N VAL A 17 -4.68 -2.24 3.44
CA VAL A 17 -3.77 -2.06 4.57
C VAL A 17 -4.42 -1.18 5.64
N ARG A 18 -5.05 -0.09 5.23
CA ARG A 18 -5.72 0.81 6.17
C ARG A 18 -6.85 0.11 6.93
N LYS A 19 -7.63 -0.72 6.24
CA LYS A 19 -8.69 -1.48 6.89
C LYS A 19 -8.14 -2.42 7.96
N ALA A 20 -7.04 -3.10 7.66
CA ALA A 20 -6.41 -4.00 8.61
C ALA A 20 -5.89 -3.22 9.83
N ILE A 21 -5.35 -2.02 9.60
CA ILE A 21 -4.89 -1.16 10.69
C ILE A 21 -6.06 -0.71 11.56
N GLU A 22 -7.15 -0.31 10.94
CA GLU A 22 -8.36 0.12 11.65
C GLU A 22 -8.96 -1.00 12.47
N ALA A 23 -8.86 -2.23 11.98
CA ALA A 23 -9.35 -3.41 12.70
C ALA A 23 -8.48 -3.74 13.92
N GLY A 24 -7.30 -3.14 14.02
CA GLY A 24 -6.41 -3.35 15.16
C GLY A 24 -5.65 -4.66 15.11
N ASP A 25 -5.63 -5.33 13.96
CA ASP A 25 -4.92 -6.60 13.78
C ASP A 25 -3.56 -6.34 13.13
N LYS A 26 -2.53 -6.23 13.96
CA LYS A 26 -1.18 -5.93 13.49
C LYS A 26 -0.64 -7.01 12.57
N ALA A 27 -0.87 -8.28 12.89
CA ALA A 27 -0.38 -9.39 12.07
C ALA A 27 -1.03 -9.37 10.70
N ALA A 28 -2.33 -9.14 10.63
CA ALA A 28 -3.04 -9.03 9.35
C ALA A 28 -2.55 -7.81 8.58
N ALA A 29 -2.35 -6.69 9.28
CA ALA A 29 -1.86 -5.47 8.64
C ALA A 29 -0.49 -5.68 8.02
N GLN A 30 0.41 -6.37 8.71
CA GLN A 30 1.74 -6.67 8.18
C GLN A 30 1.66 -7.55 6.95
N ARG A 31 0.82 -8.57 6.98
CA ARG A 31 0.65 -9.48 5.84
C ARG A 31 0.09 -8.73 4.63
N VAL A 32 -0.97 -7.97 4.83
CA VAL A 32 -1.60 -7.20 3.76
C VAL A 32 -0.61 -6.17 3.21
N PHE A 33 0.17 -5.56 4.09
CA PHE A 33 1.18 -4.59 3.67
C PHE A 33 2.25 -5.24 2.77
N GLN A 34 2.72 -6.42 3.10
CA GLN A 34 3.69 -7.12 2.27
C GLN A 34 3.14 -7.40 0.88
N GLU A 35 1.90 -7.88 0.80
CA GLU A 35 1.25 -8.12 -0.48
C GLU A 35 1.06 -6.82 -1.26
N SER A 36 0.60 -5.78 -0.59
CA SER A 36 0.34 -4.49 -1.21
C SER A 36 1.63 -3.80 -1.65
N SER A 37 2.72 -4.00 -0.92
CA SER A 37 4.02 -3.44 -1.27
C SER A 37 4.47 -3.89 -2.65
N GLY A 38 4.28 -5.17 -2.97
CA GLY A 38 4.60 -5.68 -4.31
C GLY A 38 3.79 -5.00 -5.39
N VAL A 39 2.50 -4.79 -5.15
CA VAL A 39 1.62 -4.09 -6.10
C VAL A 39 2.07 -2.65 -6.28
N ILE A 40 2.37 -1.95 -5.19
CA ILE A 40 2.80 -0.56 -5.23
C ILE A 40 4.10 -0.43 -6.02
N ASP A 41 5.05 -1.31 -5.77
CA ASP A 41 6.34 -1.29 -6.46
C ASP A 41 6.17 -1.56 -7.95
N ARG A 42 5.30 -2.51 -8.31
CA ARG A 42 5.03 -2.84 -9.70
C ARG A 42 4.45 -1.65 -10.46
N ILE A 43 3.53 -0.93 -9.83
CA ILE A 43 2.91 0.24 -10.44
C ILE A 43 3.93 1.37 -10.59
N ALA A 44 4.80 1.56 -9.61
CA ALA A 44 5.87 2.55 -9.67
C ALA A 44 6.87 2.22 -10.76
N ASP A 45 7.20 0.94 -10.96
CA ASP A 45 8.11 0.51 -12.01
C ASP A 45 7.54 0.81 -13.40
N LYS A 46 6.23 0.77 -13.54
CA LYS A 46 5.57 1.11 -14.80
C LYS A 46 5.41 2.60 -15.01
N LYS A 47 5.93 3.40 -14.09
CA LYS A 47 5.91 4.87 -14.15
C LYS A 47 4.50 5.46 -14.17
N ILE A 48 3.53 4.73 -13.64
CA ILE A 48 2.15 5.20 -13.55
C ILE A 48 2.01 6.19 -12.40
N VAL A 49 2.74 5.93 -11.31
CA VAL A 49 2.88 6.88 -10.21
C VAL A 49 4.36 7.15 -9.99
N HIS A 50 4.67 8.31 -9.46
CA HIS A 50 6.04 8.69 -9.18
C HIS A 50 6.61 7.79 -8.07
N LYS A 51 7.87 7.36 -8.23
CA LYS A 51 8.52 6.50 -7.25
C LYS A 51 8.55 7.13 -5.86
N ASN A 52 8.72 8.44 -5.79
CA ASN A 52 8.72 9.15 -4.51
C ASN A 52 7.38 9.05 -3.82
N LYS A 53 6.28 9.13 -4.58
CA LYS A 53 4.96 8.99 -4.02
C LYS A 53 4.73 7.57 -3.50
N ALA A 54 5.14 6.57 -4.28
CA ALA A 54 5.00 5.17 -3.87
C ALA A 54 5.80 4.90 -2.59
N ALA A 55 7.03 5.39 -2.52
CA ALA A 55 7.87 5.23 -1.35
C ALA A 55 7.27 5.93 -0.13
N ARG A 56 6.70 7.11 -0.33
CA ARG A 56 6.05 7.87 0.74
C ARG A 56 4.84 7.11 1.30
N ASP A 57 4.00 6.59 0.41
CA ASP A 57 2.82 5.84 0.83
C ASP A 57 3.22 4.58 1.59
N LYS A 58 4.23 3.85 1.11
CA LYS A 58 4.74 2.68 1.80
C LYS A 58 5.29 3.04 3.18
N SER A 59 6.04 4.12 3.28
CA SER A 59 6.59 4.58 4.56
C SER A 59 5.49 4.91 5.55
N ARG A 60 4.45 5.59 5.10
CA ARG A 60 3.31 5.95 5.94
C ARG A 60 2.59 4.73 6.47
N LEU A 61 2.34 3.75 5.59
CA LEU A 61 1.66 2.52 5.99
C LEU A 61 2.52 1.73 6.97
N SER A 62 3.82 1.63 6.71
CA SER A 62 4.75 0.95 7.58
C SER A 62 4.80 1.60 8.96
N ALA A 63 4.85 2.93 9.00
CA ALA A 63 4.87 3.67 10.27
C ALA A 63 3.57 3.45 11.05
N ALA A 64 2.43 3.45 10.34
CA ALA A 64 1.14 3.21 10.99
C ALA A 64 1.07 1.81 11.61
N ILE A 65 1.62 0.81 10.91
CA ILE A 65 1.65 -0.56 11.43
C ILE A 65 2.57 -0.65 12.66
N LYS A 66 3.72 0.01 12.61
CA LYS A 66 4.63 0.04 13.74
C LYS A 66 4.01 0.69 14.98
N ALA A 67 3.14 1.66 14.76
CA ALA A 67 2.45 2.34 15.85
C ALA A 67 1.36 1.49 16.49
N MET A 68 0.97 0.40 15.86
CA MET A 68 -0.02 -0.51 16.42
C MET A 68 0.56 -1.27 17.60
N ALA A 69 -0.29 -1.49 18.58
CA ALA A 69 0.10 -2.20 19.81
C ALA A 69 0.36 -3.70 19.55
#